data_b01d0bc775c4e5b63cb0ec2cd6754225
#
_entry.id   b01d0bc775c4e5b63cb0ec2cd6754225
#
_cell.length_a   1.000
_cell.length_b   1.000
_cell.length_c   1.000
_cell.angle_alpha   90.00
_cell.angle_beta   90.00
_cell.angle_gamma   90.00
#
_symmetry.space_group_name_H-M   'P 1'
#
loop_
_entity.id
_entity.type
_entity.pdbx_description
1 polymer ?
#
loop_
_entity_poly.entity_id
_entity_poly.type
_entity_poly.pdbx_seq_one_letter_code
_entity_poly.pdbx_strand_id
1 'polypeptide(L)'
;VYQKRCAVCHEQVNDRIPPREVLQKMPAARILRALDAGPMMAIAFTISREDRMAVASYLGTNAAVEGPPAAAFCADRTVKLAAKPKSSWNGWSPGLTNARFQPDDSARLSTDQVRGLKLKWAFGFDGDVTAFAPPTVIDGQVFIGSARGLIHAMRAETGCLQWVFQANGPVRSSILAVPLGSQHALLFGDMTGWFYAVRAETGKLLWKVHVETHDSTRLTGGPVAHDGIVYVPVASWEETRSADAEYACCTFRGSVVALRIRDGMQLWKTWMTGVPIDQGKSSRGTINFGPSGVGVWSAPTLDVKRKLLYVGTGDNYSAPATDTSDAVIALDLATGRIVWSRQLTAQDVFNGSCAGNPATCGPDFDFGSSPILTHAPDGRELLLAGQKSGIVWALDPVKKGEVVWQARVGKGGTNGGVQWGMATDGLHVFATVSDVKRSPQTSQTDTRRNRVDPNVGGGLTALRVADGSQEWHVAAAPCPEGAPVGCSPSQPGAVTEIPGVVFATSTDGHIRAHSAEDGELLWDFNTMRDFETVNGVKGRGGSIDGPGAVVVNGMVFISSGYPRNGGVPGNVLLAFSPE
;
A
#
# COMPACT_ATOMS: atom_id res chain seq x y z
N VAL A 1 2.52 26.09 -16.89
CA VAL A 1 2.18 24.68 -16.63
C VAL A 1 0.79 24.36 -17.15
N TYR A 2 -0.28 25.08 -16.69
CA TYR A 2 -1.67 24.78 -17.06
C TYR A 2 -1.88 24.66 -18.57
N GLN A 3 -1.46 25.67 -19.35
CA GLN A 3 -1.61 25.69 -20.79
C GLN A 3 -0.90 24.51 -21.49
N LYS A 4 0.28 24.14 -21.00
CA LYS A 4 1.09 23.05 -21.61
C LYS A 4 0.62 21.65 -21.26
N ARG A 5 0.03 21.44 -20.06
CA ARG A 5 -0.20 20.10 -19.51
C ARG A 5 -1.67 19.76 -19.21
N CYS A 6 -2.52 20.79 -19.00
CA CYS A 6 -3.88 20.60 -18.50
C CYS A 6 -4.95 21.06 -19.48
N ALA A 7 -4.74 22.20 -20.15
CA ALA A 7 -5.73 22.85 -21.04
C ALA A 7 -6.20 21.92 -22.17
N VAL A 8 -5.32 21.10 -22.70
CA VAL A 8 -5.65 20.15 -23.80
C VAL A 8 -6.85 19.24 -23.48
N CYS A 9 -7.08 18.96 -22.17
CA CYS A 9 -8.22 18.15 -21.73
C CYS A 9 -9.32 18.99 -21.07
N HIS A 10 -8.95 20.00 -20.28
CA HIS A 10 -9.89 20.75 -19.45
C HIS A 10 -10.53 21.98 -20.14
N GLU A 11 -10.12 22.30 -21.37
CA GLU A 11 -10.77 23.30 -22.23
C GLU A 11 -11.59 22.67 -23.37
N GLN A 12 -11.73 21.33 -23.36
CA GLN A 12 -12.57 20.60 -24.30
C GLN A 12 -13.88 20.17 -23.62
N VAL A 13 -14.96 20.10 -24.42
CA VAL A 13 -16.23 19.55 -23.96
C VAL A 13 -16.11 18.02 -23.85
N ASN A 14 -16.14 17.51 -22.64
CA ASN A 14 -16.06 16.08 -22.35
C ASN A 14 -16.83 15.75 -21.07
N ASP A 15 -17.77 14.81 -21.15
CA ASP A 15 -18.64 14.42 -20.03
C ASP A 15 -17.88 13.79 -18.84
N ARG A 16 -16.64 13.36 -19.05
CA ARG A 16 -15.81 12.69 -18.04
C ARG A 16 -14.75 13.59 -17.44
N ILE A 17 -14.43 14.72 -18.09
CA ILE A 17 -13.37 15.63 -17.68
C ILE A 17 -14.01 16.96 -17.28
N PRO A 18 -13.88 17.41 -16.03
CA PRO A 18 -14.46 18.68 -15.61
C PRO A 18 -13.84 19.82 -16.42
N PRO A 19 -14.65 20.69 -17.07
CA PRO A 19 -14.12 21.83 -17.78
C PRO A 19 -13.53 22.86 -16.80
N ARG A 20 -12.68 23.76 -17.32
CA ARG A 20 -11.98 24.78 -16.52
C ARG A 20 -12.91 25.56 -15.59
N GLU A 21 -14.09 25.93 -16.03
CA GLU A 21 -15.09 26.69 -15.26
C GLU A 21 -15.58 25.93 -14.03
N VAL A 22 -15.64 24.60 -14.11
CA VAL A 22 -15.97 23.73 -12.95
C VAL A 22 -14.79 23.68 -11.98
N LEU A 23 -13.55 23.56 -12.50
CA LEU A 23 -12.35 23.59 -11.67
C LEU A 23 -12.21 24.93 -10.92
N GLN A 24 -12.53 26.06 -11.56
CA GLN A 24 -12.49 27.39 -10.96
C GLN A 24 -13.46 27.60 -9.79
N LYS A 25 -14.44 26.72 -9.63
CA LYS A 25 -15.37 26.71 -8.49
C LYS A 25 -14.91 25.79 -7.35
N MET A 26 -13.88 24.98 -7.59
CA MET A 26 -13.37 24.05 -6.57
C MET A 26 -12.37 24.72 -5.64
N PRO A 27 -12.28 24.32 -4.37
CA PRO A 27 -11.16 24.72 -3.52
C PRO A 27 -9.81 24.29 -4.12
N ALA A 28 -8.82 25.18 -4.11
CA ALA A 28 -7.47 24.89 -4.60
C ALA A 28 -6.85 23.64 -3.94
N ALA A 29 -7.12 23.45 -2.65
CA ALA A 29 -6.70 22.26 -1.93
C ALA A 29 -7.31 20.96 -2.48
N ARG A 30 -8.53 21.01 -3.05
CA ARG A 30 -9.17 19.85 -3.72
C ARG A 30 -8.49 19.55 -5.06
N ILE A 31 -8.15 20.56 -5.83
CA ILE A 31 -7.43 20.43 -7.10
C ILE A 31 -6.03 19.87 -6.85
N LEU A 32 -5.29 20.41 -5.87
CA LEU A 32 -3.96 19.94 -5.52
C LEU A 32 -3.98 18.43 -5.14
N ARG A 33 -4.97 18.01 -4.37
CA ARG A 33 -5.12 16.59 -4.01
C ARG A 33 -5.41 15.70 -5.22
N ALA A 34 -6.20 16.19 -6.18
CA ALA A 34 -6.44 15.46 -7.42
C ALA A 34 -5.14 15.26 -8.22
N LEU A 35 -4.23 16.22 -8.16
CA LEU A 35 -2.90 16.14 -8.78
C LEU A 35 -1.93 15.25 -7.98
N ASP A 36 -1.98 15.26 -6.65
CA ASP A 36 -1.03 14.56 -5.79
C ASP A 36 -1.34 13.06 -5.64
N ALA A 37 -2.62 12.68 -5.60
CA ALA A 37 -3.04 11.30 -5.35
C ALA A 37 -4.41 10.91 -5.96
N GLY A 38 -5.02 11.82 -6.71
CA GLY A 38 -6.33 11.61 -7.33
C GLY A 38 -6.22 11.24 -8.81
N PRO A 39 -7.31 11.44 -9.58
CA PRO A 39 -7.41 11.03 -10.99
C PRO A 39 -6.36 11.66 -11.90
N MET A 40 -5.79 12.80 -11.50
CA MET A 40 -4.78 13.51 -12.28
C MET A 40 -3.33 13.11 -11.90
N MET A 41 -3.15 12.25 -10.92
CA MET A 41 -1.84 11.84 -10.41
C MET A 41 -0.94 11.29 -11.53
N ALA A 42 -1.47 10.43 -12.39
CA ALA A 42 -0.71 9.82 -13.50
C ALA A 42 -0.23 10.85 -14.55
N ILE A 43 -0.86 12.02 -14.63
CA ILE A 43 -0.47 13.12 -15.52
C ILE A 43 0.44 14.10 -14.77
N ALA A 44 0.16 14.29 -13.49
CA ALA A 44 0.83 15.29 -12.67
C ALA A 44 2.14 14.81 -12.03
N PHE A 45 2.47 13.50 -12.10
CA PHE A 45 3.68 12.99 -11.45
C PHE A 45 4.98 13.56 -12.05
N THR A 46 4.97 13.94 -13.35
CA THR A 46 6.11 14.62 -14.00
C THR A 46 6.19 16.11 -13.68
N ILE A 47 5.19 16.66 -13.00
CA ILE A 47 5.12 18.10 -12.64
C ILE A 47 5.67 18.27 -11.23
N SER A 48 6.54 19.25 -11.00
CA SER A 48 7.09 19.55 -9.68
C SER A 48 5.97 19.84 -8.67
N ARG A 49 6.23 19.64 -7.38
CA ARG A 49 5.23 19.96 -6.36
C ARG A 49 4.87 21.45 -6.35
N GLU A 50 5.86 22.32 -6.55
CA GLU A 50 5.68 23.77 -6.64
C GLU A 50 4.73 24.11 -7.79
N ASP A 51 4.95 23.55 -8.98
CA ASP A 51 4.10 23.73 -10.15
C ASP A 51 2.68 23.19 -9.94
N ARG A 52 2.52 22.05 -9.28
CA ARG A 52 1.18 21.51 -8.92
C ARG A 52 0.45 22.45 -7.97
N MET A 53 1.15 23.02 -6.97
CA MET A 53 0.57 24.01 -6.07
C MET A 53 0.18 25.29 -6.83
N ALA A 54 1.04 25.77 -7.72
CA ALA A 54 0.77 26.95 -8.55
C ALA A 54 -0.45 26.74 -9.47
N VAL A 55 -0.56 25.57 -10.11
CA VAL A 55 -1.73 25.22 -10.94
C VAL A 55 -3.00 25.13 -10.11
N ALA A 56 -2.94 24.51 -8.94
CA ALA A 56 -4.08 24.42 -8.04
C ALA A 56 -4.57 25.79 -7.57
N SER A 57 -3.64 26.69 -7.19
CA SER A 57 -3.96 28.06 -6.80
C SER A 57 -4.48 28.92 -7.95
N TYR A 58 -3.98 28.69 -9.17
CA TYR A 58 -4.45 29.39 -10.38
C TYR A 58 -5.86 29.00 -10.79
N LEU A 59 -6.20 27.72 -10.64
CA LEU A 59 -7.50 27.19 -11.05
C LEU A 59 -8.56 27.31 -9.95
N GLY A 60 -8.17 27.09 -8.69
CA GLY A 60 -9.14 26.93 -7.62
C GLY A 60 -9.40 28.19 -6.81
N THR A 61 -10.35 28.08 -5.89
CA THR A 61 -10.69 29.11 -4.92
C THR A 61 -9.96 28.91 -3.58
N ASN A 62 -9.90 29.94 -2.76
CA ASN A 62 -9.40 29.86 -1.37
C ASN A 62 -10.45 29.31 -0.38
N ALA A 63 -11.58 28.79 -0.89
CA ALA A 63 -12.61 28.21 -0.04
C ALA A 63 -12.05 27.02 0.76
N ALA A 64 -12.50 26.87 1.98
CA ALA A 64 -12.21 25.68 2.77
C ALA A 64 -12.84 24.44 2.09
N VAL A 65 -12.15 23.30 2.20
CA VAL A 65 -12.74 22.04 1.77
C VAL A 65 -13.78 21.63 2.80
N GLU A 66 -15.03 21.46 2.37
CA GLU A 66 -16.09 20.99 3.24
C GLU A 66 -15.74 19.62 3.83
N GLY A 67 -15.99 19.45 5.11
CA GLY A 67 -15.87 18.19 5.81
C GLY A 67 -17.02 17.23 5.47
N PRO A 68 -17.02 16.00 5.99
CA PRO A 68 -18.15 15.09 5.85
C PRO A 68 -19.45 15.70 6.36
N PRO A 69 -20.61 15.38 5.73
CA PRO A 69 -21.91 15.92 6.15
C PRO A 69 -22.24 15.51 7.59
N ALA A 70 -22.99 16.34 8.31
CA ALA A 70 -23.33 16.08 9.72
C ALA A 70 -24.01 14.71 9.93
N ALA A 71 -24.81 14.28 8.96
CA ALA A 71 -25.51 12.99 8.98
C ALA A 71 -24.56 11.77 8.91
N ALA A 72 -23.32 11.95 8.45
CA ALA A 72 -22.32 10.89 8.43
C ALA A 72 -21.78 10.53 9.83
N PHE A 73 -22.01 11.40 10.82
CA PHE A 73 -21.49 11.20 12.16
C PHE A 73 -22.43 10.42 13.06
N CYS A 74 -21.86 9.57 13.92
CA CYS A 74 -22.60 8.87 14.96
C CYS A 74 -23.28 9.85 15.93
N ALA A 75 -24.43 9.50 16.49
CA ALA A 75 -25.04 10.24 17.58
C ALA A 75 -24.13 10.27 18.81
N ASP A 76 -23.55 9.12 19.18
CA ASP A 76 -22.47 9.03 20.18
C ASP A 76 -21.11 8.97 19.46
N ARG A 77 -20.33 10.04 19.59
CA ARG A 77 -19.01 10.20 18.97
C ARG A 77 -17.86 9.72 19.87
N THR A 78 -18.16 9.04 20.94
CA THR A 78 -17.14 8.58 21.90
C THR A 78 -16.35 7.43 21.31
N VAL A 79 -15.04 7.57 21.24
CA VAL A 79 -14.08 6.49 20.97
C VAL A 79 -13.57 5.96 22.30
N LYS A 80 -13.69 4.65 22.52
CA LYS A 80 -13.17 3.98 23.69
C LYS A 80 -12.28 2.82 23.22
N LEU A 81 -11.04 2.81 23.68
CA LEU A 81 -10.09 1.73 23.45
C LEU A 81 -9.65 1.17 24.81
N ALA A 82 -9.63 -0.14 24.93
CA ALA A 82 -9.13 -0.82 26.13
C ALA A 82 -7.59 -0.80 26.14
N ALA A 83 -7.01 -0.73 27.32
CA ALA A 83 -5.55 -0.82 27.48
C ALA A 83 -4.97 -2.14 26.90
N LYS A 84 -5.79 -3.19 26.90
CA LYS A 84 -5.52 -4.48 26.22
C LYS A 84 -6.75 -4.81 25.39
N PRO A 85 -6.74 -4.54 24.08
CA PRO A 85 -7.85 -4.87 23.20
C PRO A 85 -8.16 -6.37 23.18
N LYS A 86 -9.44 -6.72 23.18
CA LYS A 86 -9.87 -8.14 23.12
C LYS A 86 -9.74 -8.72 21.72
N SER A 87 -9.93 -7.88 20.70
CA SER A 87 -9.79 -8.24 19.30
C SER A 87 -9.29 -7.04 18.52
N SER A 88 -8.26 -7.24 17.72
CA SER A 88 -7.69 -6.15 16.92
C SER A 88 -6.97 -6.64 15.70
N TRP A 89 -7.00 -5.82 14.66
CA TRP A 89 -6.06 -5.82 13.55
C TRP A 89 -5.36 -4.46 13.56
N ASN A 90 -4.16 -4.39 14.12
CA ASN A 90 -3.49 -3.14 14.43
C ASN A 90 -2.32 -2.86 13.48
N GLY A 91 -2.55 -2.06 12.48
CA GLY A 91 -1.54 -1.71 11.48
C GLY A 91 -1.59 -2.62 10.24
N TRP A 92 -0.43 -2.98 9.71
CA TRP A 92 -0.32 -3.81 8.51
C TRP A 92 -0.69 -5.28 8.74
N SER A 93 -0.43 -5.77 9.92
CA SER A 93 -0.67 -7.14 10.36
C SER A 93 -1.15 -7.15 11.83
N PRO A 94 -1.83 -8.18 12.31
CA PRO A 94 -2.21 -8.30 13.72
C PRO A 94 -1.02 -8.33 14.68
N GLY A 95 0.11 -8.88 14.20
CA GLY A 95 1.32 -9.08 15.01
C GLY A 95 2.57 -8.41 14.43
N LEU A 96 3.64 -8.40 15.20
CA LEU A 96 4.92 -7.76 14.87
C LEU A 96 5.72 -8.51 13.80
N THR A 97 5.37 -9.77 13.54
CA THR A 97 6.07 -10.67 12.60
C THR A 97 5.52 -10.62 11.17
N ASN A 98 4.51 -9.81 10.92
CA ASN A 98 3.83 -9.62 9.62
C ASN A 98 3.21 -10.91 9.02
N ALA A 99 2.86 -11.88 9.86
CA ALA A 99 2.26 -13.15 9.41
C ALA A 99 0.91 -12.97 8.70
N ARG A 100 0.21 -11.85 8.89
CA ARG A 100 -1.15 -11.57 8.37
C ARG A 100 -2.15 -12.70 8.65
N PHE A 101 -1.89 -13.44 9.70
CA PHE A 101 -2.76 -14.45 10.26
C PHE A 101 -3.52 -13.87 11.46
N GLN A 102 -4.84 -13.96 11.43
CA GLN A 102 -5.68 -13.53 12.54
C GLN A 102 -6.19 -14.78 13.28
N PRO A 103 -5.81 -14.99 14.54
CA PRO A 103 -6.25 -16.16 15.30
C PRO A 103 -7.76 -16.12 15.60
N ASP A 104 -8.33 -17.30 15.88
CA ASP A 104 -9.77 -17.50 16.02
C ASP A 104 -10.42 -16.61 17.09
N ASP A 105 -9.75 -16.40 18.23
CA ASP A 105 -10.23 -15.57 19.33
C ASP A 105 -10.43 -14.08 18.93
N SER A 106 -9.72 -13.63 17.92
CA SER A 106 -9.78 -12.28 17.37
C SER A 106 -10.57 -12.21 16.06
N ALA A 107 -10.44 -13.21 15.18
CA ALA A 107 -11.20 -13.31 13.94
C ALA A 107 -12.69 -13.51 14.22
N ARG A 108 -13.03 -14.47 15.07
CA ARG A 108 -14.41 -14.88 15.43
C ARG A 108 -15.26 -15.13 14.20
N LEU A 109 -14.70 -15.78 13.20
CA LEU A 109 -15.32 -16.07 11.93
C LEU A 109 -14.90 -17.45 11.47
N SER A 110 -15.82 -18.40 11.52
CA SER A 110 -15.57 -19.77 11.06
C SER A 110 -15.70 -19.90 9.54
N THR A 111 -15.18 -21.00 8.97
CA THR A 111 -15.30 -21.32 7.54
C THR A 111 -16.75 -21.35 7.07
N ASP A 112 -17.67 -21.92 7.85
CA ASP A 112 -19.09 -21.95 7.50
C ASP A 112 -19.72 -20.56 7.48
N GLN A 113 -19.34 -19.69 8.42
CA GLN A 113 -19.80 -18.31 8.46
C GLN A 113 -19.25 -17.51 7.28
N VAL A 114 -18.04 -17.80 6.81
CA VAL A 114 -17.46 -17.14 5.62
C VAL A 114 -18.30 -17.40 4.38
N ARG A 115 -18.83 -18.61 4.19
CA ARG A 115 -19.74 -18.94 3.07
C ARG A 115 -21.01 -18.07 3.06
N GLY A 116 -21.43 -17.56 4.22
CA GLY A 116 -22.63 -16.74 4.41
C GLY A 116 -22.37 -15.22 4.50
N LEU A 117 -21.17 -14.75 4.23
CA LEU A 117 -20.84 -13.33 4.33
C LEU A 117 -21.70 -12.45 3.42
N LYS A 118 -22.30 -11.41 4.00
CA LYS A 118 -23.08 -10.39 3.29
C LYS A 118 -22.55 -9.00 3.57
N LEU A 119 -22.76 -8.08 2.61
CA LEU A 119 -22.43 -6.68 2.81
C LEU A 119 -23.30 -6.10 3.94
N LYS A 120 -22.63 -5.67 5.01
CA LYS A 120 -23.27 -5.04 6.15
C LYS A 120 -23.46 -3.54 5.93
N TRP A 121 -22.40 -2.89 5.47
CA TRP A 121 -22.43 -1.48 5.10
C TRP A 121 -21.30 -1.11 4.13
N ALA A 122 -21.52 -0.01 3.40
CA ALA A 122 -20.52 0.65 2.58
C ALA A 122 -20.35 2.10 3.06
N PHE A 123 -19.10 2.60 3.09
CA PHE A 123 -18.76 3.99 3.36
C PHE A 123 -18.08 4.59 2.13
N GLY A 124 -18.54 5.75 1.66
CA GLY A 124 -17.97 6.47 0.52
C GLY A 124 -16.94 7.51 0.97
N PHE A 125 -15.73 7.48 0.41
CA PHE A 125 -14.75 8.55 0.61
C PHE A 125 -15.10 9.73 -0.27
N ASP A 126 -15.61 10.82 0.33
CA ASP A 126 -16.11 11.98 -0.41
C ASP A 126 -15.02 12.64 -1.25
N GLY A 127 -15.30 12.83 -2.54
CA GLY A 127 -14.41 13.45 -3.52
C GLY A 127 -13.13 12.65 -3.82
N ASP A 128 -12.98 11.44 -3.29
CA ASP A 128 -11.93 10.52 -3.70
C ASP A 128 -12.37 9.67 -4.91
N VAL A 129 -11.42 9.22 -5.68
CA VAL A 129 -11.58 8.27 -6.80
C VAL A 129 -10.65 7.07 -6.60
N THR A 130 -10.06 6.96 -5.42
CA THR A 130 -9.22 5.85 -5.03
C THR A 130 -9.37 5.57 -3.53
N ALA A 131 -9.53 4.28 -3.21
CA ALA A 131 -9.56 3.76 -1.85
C ALA A 131 -8.40 2.77 -1.70
N PHE A 132 -7.31 3.18 -1.05
CA PHE A 132 -6.04 2.45 -1.05
C PHE A 132 -5.49 2.14 0.35
N ALA A 133 -6.02 2.75 1.40
CA ALA A 133 -5.51 2.54 2.75
C ALA A 133 -6.11 1.29 3.38
N PRO A 134 -5.34 0.51 4.16
CA PRO A 134 -5.89 -0.54 5.00
C PRO A 134 -6.60 0.06 6.22
N PRO A 135 -7.74 -0.48 6.62
CA PRO A 135 -8.31 -0.15 7.92
C PRO A 135 -7.50 -0.78 9.05
N THR A 136 -7.39 -0.07 10.16
CA THR A 136 -6.99 -0.60 11.46
C THR A 136 -8.25 -0.74 12.30
N VAL A 137 -8.47 -1.92 12.88
CA VAL A 137 -9.70 -2.23 13.62
C VAL A 137 -9.35 -2.67 15.04
N ILE A 138 -9.84 -1.93 16.04
CA ILE A 138 -9.52 -2.17 17.45
C ILE A 138 -10.77 -1.90 18.30
N ASP A 139 -11.19 -2.86 19.13
CA ASP A 139 -12.32 -2.72 20.06
C ASP A 139 -13.58 -2.13 19.41
N GLY A 140 -13.91 -2.55 18.19
CA GLY A 140 -15.08 -2.05 17.47
C GLY A 140 -14.92 -0.65 16.88
N GLN A 141 -13.71 -0.11 16.85
CA GLN A 141 -13.35 1.13 16.15
C GLN A 141 -12.56 0.83 14.88
N VAL A 142 -12.84 1.58 13.82
CA VAL A 142 -12.11 1.54 12.55
C VAL A 142 -11.37 2.87 12.37
N PHE A 143 -10.06 2.81 12.14
CA PHE A 143 -9.25 3.96 11.76
C PHE A 143 -8.70 3.75 10.36
N ILE A 144 -8.94 4.71 9.45
CA ILE A 144 -8.54 4.57 8.06
C ILE A 144 -8.15 5.91 7.44
N GLY A 145 -7.08 5.88 6.64
CA GLY A 145 -6.66 7.03 5.84
C GLY A 145 -7.40 7.13 4.50
N SER A 146 -7.31 8.26 3.85
CA SER A 146 -7.90 8.47 2.52
C SER A 146 -6.94 9.21 1.56
N ALA A 147 -7.27 9.21 0.28
CA ALA A 147 -6.51 9.91 -0.75
C ALA A 147 -6.58 11.44 -0.58
N ARG A 148 -7.61 11.95 0.07
CA ARG A 148 -7.69 13.37 0.47
C ARG A 148 -6.90 13.70 1.73
N GLY A 149 -6.24 12.71 2.35
CA GLY A 149 -5.48 12.89 3.58
C GLY A 149 -6.37 13.00 4.83
N LEU A 150 -7.64 12.62 4.76
CA LEU A 150 -8.48 12.50 5.93
C LEU A 150 -8.21 11.16 6.64
N ILE A 151 -8.03 11.23 7.93
CA ILE A 151 -8.14 10.08 8.82
C ILE A 151 -9.57 10.06 9.34
N HIS A 152 -10.21 8.91 9.19
CA HIS A 152 -11.57 8.67 9.65
C HIS A 152 -11.52 7.73 10.86
N ALA A 153 -12.12 8.13 11.97
CA ALA A 153 -12.47 7.24 13.07
C ALA A 153 -13.95 6.89 12.96
N MET A 154 -14.23 5.61 12.90
CA MET A 154 -15.55 5.09 12.59
C MET A 154 -15.93 3.99 13.57
N ARG A 155 -17.22 3.79 13.78
CA ARG A 155 -17.75 2.63 14.48
C ARG A 155 -17.80 1.43 13.54
N ALA A 156 -17.14 0.33 13.88
CA ALA A 156 -17.05 -0.87 13.03
C ALA A 156 -18.44 -1.44 12.70
N GLU A 157 -19.36 -1.43 13.65
CA GLU A 157 -20.70 -2.01 13.52
C GLU A 157 -21.58 -1.27 12.50
N THR A 158 -21.44 0.05 12.37
CA THR A 158 -22.39 0.90 11.62
C THR A 158 -21.73 1.72 10.50
N GLY A 159 -20.41 1.85 10.50
CA GLY A 159 -19.68 2.70 9.56
C GLY A 159 -19.86 4.22 9.79
N CYS A 160 -20.58 4.67 10.85
CA CYS A 160 -20.71 6.09 11.13
C CYS A 160 -19.41 6.70 11.67
N LEU A 161 -19.15 7.97 11.37
CA LEU A 161 -17.98 8.72 11.81
C LEU A 161 -18.09 9.16 13.26
N GLN A 162 -17.01 9.05 14.01
CA GLN A 162 -16.86 9.63 15.33
C GLN A 162 -16.10 10.95 15.26
N TRP A 163 -14.98 10.96 14.54
CA TRP A 163 -14.22 12.16 14.23
C TRP A 163 -13.42 11.99 12.92
N VAL A 164 -12.92 13.11 12.39
CA VAL A 164 -11.98 13.15 11.27
C VAL A 164 -10.79 14.04 11.62
N PHE A 165 -9.61 13.70 11.06
CA PHE A 165 -8.40 14.52 11.16
C PHE A 165 -7.81 14.75 9.76
N GLN A 166 -7.36 15.97 9.45
CA GLN A 166 -6.76 16.33 8.17
C GLN A 166 -5.22 16.27 8.25
N ALA A 167 -4.60 15.33 7.54
CA ALA A 167 -3.16 15.29 7.28
C ALA A 167 -2.75 16.28 6.17
N ASN A 168 -1.45 16.54 6.03
CA ASN A 168 -0.92 17.43 4.98
C ASN A 168 -1.04 16.82 3.58
N GLY A 169 -0.90 15.50 3.47
CA GLY A 169 -0.97 14.75 2.23
C GLY A 169 -1.84 13.50 2.34
N PRO A 170 -2.01 12.78 1.21
CA PRO A 170 -2.73 11.51 1.19
C PRO A 170 -2.16 10.50 2.18
N VAL A 171 -3.02 9.74 2.86
CA VAL A 171 -2.61 8.71 3.82
C VAL A 171 -2.98 7.34 3.25
N ARG A 172 -1.95 6.63 2.78
CA ARG A 172 -2.05 5.27 2.23
C ARG A 172 -1.51 4.22 3.19
N SER A 173 -0.55 4.58 4.04
CA SER A 173 0.01 3.66 5.03
C SER A 173 -1.06 3.16 6.00
N SER A 174 -0.84 1.98 6.59
CA SER A 174 -1.64 1.54 7.73
C SER A 174 -1.47 2.50 8.91
N ILE A 175 -2.52 2.63 9.71
CA ILE A 175 -2.51 3.37 10.97
C ILE A 175 -2.18 2.39 12.09
N LEU A 176 -1.24 2.76 12.96
CA LEU A 176 -0.85 1.95 14.10
C LEU A 176 -1.33 2.63 15.39
N ALA A 177 -2.17 1.96 16.16
CA ALA A 177 -2.56 2.46 17.48
C ALA A 177 -1.61 1.93 18.56
N VAL A 178 -1.13 2.82 19.40
CA VAL A 178 -0.21 2.48 20.50
C VAL A 178 -0.66 3.10 21.82
N PRO A 179 -0.48 2.43 22.96
CA PRO A 179 -0.75 3.03 24.26
C PRO A 179 0.14 4.26 24.51
N LEU A 180 -0.46 5.32 25.05
CA LEU A 180 0.24 6.54 25.47
C LEU A 180 -0.35 7.04 26.81
N GLY A 181 0.23 6.61 27.92
CA GLY A 181 -0.33 6.81 29.24
C GLY A 181 -1.67 6.07 29.41
N SER A 182 -2.72 6.79 29.78
CA SER A 182 -4.08 6.24 29.93
C SER A 182 -4.92 6.29 28.61
N GLN A 183 -4.33 6.73 27.52
CA GLN A 183 -4.96 6.93 26.22
C GLN A 183 -4.14 6.26 25.12
N HIS A 184 -4.55 6.44 23.84
CA HIS A 184 -3.85 5.87 22.70
C HIS A 184 -3.44 6.96 21.72
N ALA A 185 -2.31 6.75 21.06
CA ALA A 185 -1.88 7.51 19.88
C ALA A 185 -2.06 6.68 18.62
N LEU A 186 -2.58 7.29 17.57
CA LEU A 186 -2.57 6.77 16.20
C LEU A 186 -1.34 7.30 15.48
N LEU A 187 -0.51 6.40 14.99
CA LEU A 187 0.74 6.69 14.30
C LEU A 187 0.58 6.35 12.82
N PHE A 188 0.89 7.27 11.92
CA PHE A 188 0.79 7.07 10.47
C PHE A 188 1.63 8.07 9.69
N GLY A 189 1.99 7.69 8.47
CA GLY A 189 2.68 8.55 7.51
C GLY A 189 1.77 9.01 6.38
N ASP A 190 2.07 10.17 5.79
CA ASP A 190 1.44 10.62 4.56
C ASP A 190 2.38 10.55 3.34
N MET A 191 1.82 10.71 2.16
CA MET A 191 2.57 10.63 0.90
C MET A 191 3.37 11.91 0.58
N THR A 192 3.61 12.77 1.57
CA THR A 192 4.46 13.97 1.45
C THR A 192 5.60 13.99 2.48
N GLY A 193 5.87 12.86 3.12
CA GLY A 193 7.00 12.70 4.04
C GLY A 193 6.72 13.12 5.48
N TRP A 194 5.49 13.48 5.83
CA TRP A 194 5.11 13.78 7.21
C TRP A 194 4.65 12.52 7.94
N PHE A 195 5.09 12.38 9.18
CA PHE A 195 4.67 11.34 10.10
C PHE A 195 3.97 11.97 11.31
N TYR A 196 2.90 11.36 11.77
CA TYR A 196 1.97 11.94 12.74
C TYR A 196 1.75 11.03 13.93
N ALA A 197 1.51 11.65 15.10
CA ALA A 197 0.79 11.06 16.21
C ALA A 197 -0.48 11.88 16.47
N VAL A 198 -1.62 11.20 16.46
CA VAL A 198 -2.93 11.79 16.71
C VAL A 198 -3.60 11.02 17.83
N ARG A 199 -4.28 11.70 18.75
CA ARG A 199 -5.01 11.05 19.85
C ARG A 199 -6.18 10.23 19.31
N ALA A 200 -6.19 8.94 19.58
CA ALA A 200 -7.18 8.02 19.05
C ALA A 200 -8.61 8.36 19.51
N GLU A 201 -8.75 8.81 20.75
CA GLU A 201 -10.05 9.11 21.36
C GLU A 201 -10.71 10.38 20.79
N THR A 202 -9.92 11.32 20.23
CA THR A 202 -10.45 12.66 19.88
C THR A 202 -10.02 13.19 18.52
N GLY A 203 -9.11 12.54 17.81
CA GLY A 203 -8.52 13.07 16.58
C GLY A 203 -7.58 14.26 16.77
N LYS A 204 -7.21 14.64 18.02
CA LYS A 204 -6.34 15.79 18.28
C LYS A 204 -4.89 15.46 17.92
N LEU A 205 -4.24 16.34 17.15
CA LEU A 205 -2.81 16.22 16.86
C LEU A 205 -1.99 16.29 18.17
N LEU A 206 -1.11 15.31 18.38
CA LEU A 206 -0.15 15.30 19.46
C LEU A 206 1.18 15.89 18.98
N TRP A 207 1.72 15.35 17.89
CA TRP A 207 2.90 15.86 17.20
C TRP A 207 2.93 15.41 15.75
N LYS A 208 3.72 16.08 14.92
CA LYS A 208 4.07 15.66 13.57
C LYS A 208 5.52 16.00 13.25
N VAL A 209 6.18 15.16 12.45
CA VAL A 209 7.58 15.29 12.04
C VAL A 209 7.70 15.06 10.53
N HIS A 210 8.50 15.89 9.86
CA HIS A 210 8.85 15.67 8.45
C HIS A 210 10.07 14.75 8.41
N VAL A 211 9.84 13.44 8.22
CA VAL A 211 10.90 12.42 8.29
C VAL A 211 11.75 12.35 7.03
N GLU A 212 11.23 12.89 5.92
CA GLU A 212 11.93 12.99 4.64
C GLU A 212 11.41 14.18 3.85
N THR A 213 12.32 15.01 3.32
CA THR A 213 12.00 16.27 2.63
C THR A 213 12.12 16.20 1.11
N HIS A 214 12.57 15.07 0.56
CA HIS A 214 12.66 14.91 -0.89
C HIS A 214 11.27 14.98 -1.53
N ASP A 215 11.10 15.77 -2.60
CA ASP A 215 9.80 16.06 -3.25
C ASP A 215 9.02 14.84 -3.72
N SER A 216 9.73 13.76 -4.06
CA SER A 216 9.12 12.52 -4.51
C SER A 216 8.82 11.53 -3.38
N THR A 217 9.05 11.91 -2.12
CA THR A 217 8.83 11.03 -0.95
C THR A 217 7.40 10.50 -0.87
N ARG A 218 7.30 9.23 -0.46
CA ARG A 218 6.03 8.54 -0.19
C ARG A 218 6.19 7.63 1.03
N LEU A 219 5.45 7.89 2.11
CA LEU A 219 5.35 6.97 3.22
C LEU A 219 4.20 5.99 2.95
N THR A 220 4.50 4.88 2.32
CA THR A 220 3.52 3.89 1.85
C THR A 220 3.52 2.61 2.66
N GLY A 221 4.65 2.22 3.23
CA GLY A 221 4.76 1.11 4.16
C GLY A 221 4.12 1.42 5.51
N GLY A 222 3.49 0.44 6.13
CA GLY A 222 2.95 0.58 7.49
C GLY A 222 4.06 0.73 8.52
N PRO A 223 3.94 1.64 9.50
CA PRO A 223 4.88 1.70 10.61
C PRO A 223 4.70 0.50 11.54
N VAL A 224 5.76 0.16 12.28
CA VAL A 224 5.71 -0.81 13.38
C VAL A 224 6.31 -0.17 14.62
N ALA A 225 5.84 -0.57 15.79
CA ALA A 225 6.31 0.01 17.04
C ALA A 225 6.63 -1.05 18.11
N HIS A 226 7.66 -0.76 18.89
CA HIS A 226 8.06 -1.57 20.04
C HIS A 226 8.78 -0.70 21.07
N ASP A 227 8.49 -0.94 22.35
CA ASP A 227 9.17 -0.31 23.50
C ASP A 227 9.32 1.22 23.39
N GLY A 228 8.20 1.92 23.07
CA GLY A 228 8.15 3.38 22.99
C GLY A 228 8.81 3.98 21.75
N ILE A 229 9.23 3.16 20.79
CA ILE A 229 9.84 3.57 19.52
C ILE A 229 8.95 3.12 18.35
N VAL A 230 8.77 3.99 17.36
CA VAL A 230 8.13 3.64 16.09
C VAL A 230 9.16 3.68 14.96
N TYR A 231 9.12 2.67 14.09
CA TYR A 231 10.00 2.52 12.95
C TYR A 231 9.21 2.80 11.67
N VAL A 232 9.67 3.80 10.92
CA VAL A 232 8.98 4.36 9.75
C VAL A 232 9.77 4.01 8.49
N PRO A 233 9.21 3.21 7.58
CA PRO A 233 9.82 2.93 6.28
C PRO A 233 9.59 4.10 5.33
N VAL A 234 10.60 4.45 4.53
CA VAL A 234 10.59 5.60 3.62
C VAL A 234 10.89 5.18 2.20
N ALA A 235 9.98 5.48 1.29
CA ALA A 235 10.07 5.24 -0.14
C ALA A 235 9.77 6.49 -0.95
N SER A 236 9.80 6.39 -2.28
CA SER A 236 9.47 7.51 -3.17
C SER A 236 8.87 7.07 -4.50
N TRP A 237 8.47 8.07 -5.29
CA TRP A 237 8.08 7.93 -6.69
C TRP A 237 9.07 8.60 -7.64
N GLU A 238 10.30 8.83 -7.22
CA GLU A 238 11.33 9.40 -8.08
C GLU A 238 11.64 8.50 -9.27
N GLU A 239 11.63 7.19 -9.04
CA GLU A 239 11.72 6.17 -10.09
C GLU A 239 10.79 6.49 -11.27
N THR A 240 9.50 6.70 -11.01
CA THR A 240 8.51 7.04 -12.04
C THR A 240 8.72 8.44 -12.61
N ARG A 241 9.18 9.41 -11.80
CA ARG A 241 9.43 10.79 -12.23
C ARG A 241 10.56 10.90 -13.25
N SER A 242 11.52 10.00 -13.22
CA SER A 242 12.61 9.91 -14.20
C SER A 242 12.16 9.70 -15.66
N ALA A 243 10.89 9.32 -15.87
CA ALA A 243 10.31 9.27 -17.22
C ALA A 243 10.24 10.66 -17.88
N ASP A 244 10.27 11.75 -17.09
CA ASP A 244 10.39 13.11 -17.60
C ASP A 244 11.81 13.36 -18.10
N ALA A 245 11.93 13.70 -19.39
CA ALA A 245 13.21 13.94 -20.03
C ALA A 245 13.97 15.16 -19.48
N GLU A 246 13.26 16.11 -18.87
CA GLU A 246 13.82 17.33 -18.28
C GLU A 246 14.22 17.13 -16.79
N TYR A 247 13.90 15.99 -16.20
CA TYR A 247 14.20 15.71 -14.79
C TYR A 247 15.63 15.22 -14.60
N ALA A 248 16.41 15.93 -13.79
CA ALA A 248 17.74 15.47 -13.34
C ALA A 248 17.55 14.33 -12.33
N CYS A 249 18.00 13.15 -12.66
CA CYS A 249 17.69 11.93 -11.91
C CYS A 249 18.97 11.18 -11.51
N CYS A 250 19.03 10.52 -10.34
CA CYS A 250 18.04 10.50 -9.25
C CYS A 250 18.76 10.77 -7.93
N THR A 251 18.09 11.35 -6.97
CA THR A 251 18.71 11.78 -5.71
C THR A 251 18.05 11.22 -4.46
N PHE A 252 16.90 10.58 -4.59
CA PHE A 252 16.22 9.95 -3.46
C PHE A 252 17.02 8.80 -2.88
N ARG A 253 16.95 8.65 -1.59
CA ARG A 253 17.56 7.56 -0.83
C ARG A 253 16.50 6.91 0.06
N GLY A 254 16.21 5.63 -0.14
CA GLY A 254 15.39 4.85 0.78
C GLY A 254 15.98 4.87 2.18
N SER A 255 15.12 4.82 3.18
CA SER A 255 15.58 4.85 4.58
C SER A 255 14.57 4.20 5.53
N VAL A 256 15.04 3.91 6.75
CA VAL A 256 14.20 3.64 7.92
C VAL A 256 14.50 4.69 8.97
N VAL A 257 13.46 5.23 9.58
CA VAL A 257 13.56 6.25 10.62
C VAL A 257 12.95 5.74 11.92
N ALA A 258 13.69 5.81 13.03
CA ALA A 258 13.17 5.52 14.36
C ALA A 258 12.81 6.82 15.08
N LEU A 259 11.55 6.88 15.54
CA LEU A 259 11.05 8.03 16.30
C LEU A 259 10.59 7.59 17.69
N ARG A 260 10.82 8.43 18.69
CA ARG A 260 10.26 8.25 20.02
C ARG A 260 8.76 8.59 20.02
N ILE A 261 7.92 7.65 20.42
CA ILE A 261 6.46 7.76 20.30
C ILE A 261 5.90 8.97 21.06
N ARG A 262 6.43 9.28 22.26
CA ARG A 262 5.87 10.33 23.13
C ARG A 262 5.92 11.74 22.56
N ASP A 263 6.91 12.04 21.71
CA ASP A 263 7.19 13.41 21.22
C ASP A 263 7.69 13.51 19.77
N GLY A 264 7.84 12.39 19.07
CA GLY A 264 8.29 12.37 17.66
C GLY A 264 9.77 12.65 17.47
N MET A 265 10.59 12.69 18.56
CA MET A 265 12.03 12.90 18.42
C MET A 265 12.66 11.77 17.61
N GLN A 266 13.41 12.13 16.55
CA GLN A 266 14.18 11.18 15.77
C GLN A 266 15.35 10.65 16.61
N LEU A 267 15.41 9.32 16.74
CA LEU A 267 16.47 8.63 17.46
C LEU A 267 17.61 8.26 16.51
N TRP A 268 17.25 7.72 15.35
CA TRP A 268 18.18 7.42 14.26
C TRP A 268 17.47 7.41 12.90
N LYS A 269 18.24 7.55 11.83
CA LYS A 269 17.82 7.37 10.44
C LYS A 269 18.91 6.62 9.71
N THR A 270 18.54 5.50 9.07
CA THR A 270 19.46 4.66 8.31
C THR A 270 19.10 4.72 6.84
N TRP A 271 20.03 5.17 6.04
CA TRP A 271 19.92 5.23 4.60
C TRP A 271 20.27 3.87 3.99
N MET A 272 19.50 3.45 2.98
CA MET A 272 19.71 2.17 2.30
C MET A 272 20.76 2.27 1.17
N THR A 273 21.11 3.48 0.74
CA THR A 273 22.16 3.70 -0.26
C THR A 273 23.06 4.89 0.10
N GLY A 274 24.20 5.01 -0.56
CA GLY A 274 25.15 6.11 -0.41
C GLY A 274 24.57 7.47 -0.80
N VAL A 275 25.33 8.54 -0.60
CA VAL A 275 24.94 9.88 -1.06
C VAL A 275 25.08 9.95 -2.58
N PRO A 276 24.02 10.33 -3.31
CA PRO A 276 24.12 10.50 -4.76
C PRO A 276 25.10 11.61 -5.13
N ILE A 277 25.98 11.33 -6.08
CA ILE A 277 26.94 12.29 -6.64
C ILE A 277 26.61 12.54 -8.11
N ASP A 278 27.05 13.68 -8.62
CA ASP A 278 26.96 14.02 -10.05
C ASP A 278 27.83 13.05 -10.87
N GLN A 279 27.20 12.37 -11.82
CA GLN A 279 27.82 11.39 -12.72
C GLN A 279 27.93 11.89 -14.16
N GLY A 280 27.71 13.19 -14.36
CA GLY A 280 27.70 13.82 -15.67
C GLY A 280 26.32 13.82 -16.34
N LYS A 281 26.31 14.18 -17.62
CA LYS A 281 25.07 14.34 -18.38
C LYS A 281 24.57 13.03 -18.96
N SER A 282 23.27 12.83 -18.86
CA SER A 282 22.55 11.76 -19.56
C SER A 282 22.57 11.99 -21.10
N SER A 283 22.15 10.98 -21.86
CA SER A 283 21.92 11.12 -23.31
C SER A 283 20.86 12.18 -23.65
N ARG A 284 20.05 12.58 -22.67
CA ARG A 284 19.01 13.62 -22.79
C ARG A 284 19.52 15.02 -22.41
N GLY A 285 20.80 15.15 -21.96
CA GLY A 285 21.43 16.40 -21.57
C GLY A 285 21.17 16.84 -20.12
N THR A 286 20.36 16.12 -19.37
CA THR A 286 20.13 16.34 -17.93
C THR A 286 21.24 15.70 -17.09
N ILE A 287 21.44 16.18 -15.85
CA ILE A 287 22.43 15.58 -14.95
C ILE A 287 21.93 14.24 -14.42
N ASN A 288 22.79 13.23 -14.44
CA ASN A 288 22.59 11.98 -13.72
C ASN A 288 23.24 12.05 -12.35
N PHE A 289 22.50 11.62 -11.33
CA PHE A 289 23.01 11.45 -9.98
C PHE A 289 22.92 9.98 -9.58
N GLY A 290 23.84 9.51 -8.71
CA GLY A 290 23.76 8.16 -8.16
C GLY A 290 24.88 7.83 -7.19
N PRO A 291 24.76 6.70 -6.44
CA PRO A 291 23.61 5.79 -6.42
C PRO A 291 22.37 6.42 -5.77
N SER A 292 21.18 5.98 -6.18
CA SER A 292 19.91 6.45 -5.61
C SER A 292 18.88 5.32 -5.56
N GLY A 293 17.70 5.57 -5.01
CA GLY A 293 16.63 4.59 -4.91
C GLY A 293 16.68 3.79 -3.61
N VAL A 294 16.58 2.47 -3.73
CA VAL A 294 16.57 1.49 -2.63
C VAL A 294 15.47 1.80 -1.62
N GLY A 295 14.26 2.04 -2.12
CA GLY A 295 13.09 2.43 -1.33
C GLY A 295 12.65 1.32 -0.37
N VAL A 296 12.23 1.67 0.85
CA VAL A 296 11.57 0.76 1.79
C VAL A 296 10.09 1.07 1.78
N TRP A 297 9.30 0.28 1.00
CA TRP A 297 7.88 0.58 0.79
C TRP A 297 6.91 -0.46 1.36
N SER A 298 7.45 -1.50 2.00
CA SER A 298 6.73 -2.49 2.81
C SER A 298 6.79 -2.19 4.30
N ALA A 299 5.93 -2.82 5.10
CA ALA A 299 5.97 -2.71 6.56
C ALA A 299 7.18 -3.48 7.12
N PRO A 300 7.96 -2.89 8.03
CA PRO A 300 9.05 -3.58 8.70
C PRO A 300 8.54 -4.71 9.59
N THR A 301 9.38 -5.73 9.82
CA THR A 301 9.11 -6.89 10.68
C THR A 301 10.02 -6.86 11.90
N LEU A 302 9.45 -7.02 13.08
CA LEU A 302 10.20 -7.00 14.34
C LEU A 302 10.57 -8.41 14.81
N ASP A 303 11.85 -8.61 15.05
CA ASP A 303 12.38 -9.72 15.84
C ASP A 303 12.82 -9.20 17.21
N VAL A 304 11.89 -9.20 18.15
CA VAL A 304 12.13 -8.68 19.49
C VAL A 304 13.18 -9.51 20.22
N LYS A 305 13.22 -10.82 19.98
CA LYS A 305 14.19 -11.76 20.62
C LYS A 305 15.63 -11.42 20.23
N ARG A 306 15.88 -11.09 18.95
CA ARG A 306 17.22 -10.74 18.45
C ARG A 306 17.49 -9.25 18.48
N LYS A 307 16.49 -8.42 18.80
CA LYS A 307 16.52 -6.96 18.72
C LYS A 307 16.82 -6.47 17.30
N LEU A 308 16.19 -7.11 16.31
CA LEU A 308 16.36 -6.80 14.90
C LEU A 308 15.06 -6.33 14.26
N LEU A 309 15.21 -5.47 13.27
CA LEU A 309 14.16 -5.03 12.35
C LEU A 309 14.50 -5.54 10.95
N TYR A 310 13.60 -6.29 10.33
CA TYR A 310 13.78 -6.75 8.95
C TYR A 310 12.95 -5.88 8.00
N VAL A 311 13.57 -5.49 6.88
CA VAL A 311 12.91 -4.74 5.79
C VAL A 311 13.24 -5.35 4.44
N GLY A 312 12.30 -5.29 3.50
CA GLY A 312 12.54 -5.49 2.08
C GLY A 312 12.86 -4.16 1.42
N THR A 313 13.76 -4.17 0.45
CA THR A 313 14.12 -2.98 -0.32
C THR A 313 13.77 -3.13 -1.80
N GLY A 314 13.59 -2.00 -2.47
CA GLY A 314 13.48 -1.92 -3.91
C GLY A 314 14.83 -1.74 -4.60
N ASP A 315 14.77 -1.56 -5.89
CA ASP A 315 15.87 -1.38 -6.82
C ASP A 315 16.64 -0.06 -6.63
N ASN A 316 17.79 0.05 -7.27
CA ASN A 316 18.44 1.34 -7.49
C ASN A 316 17.76 2.10 -8.64
N TYR A 317 17.44 3.39 -8.45
CA TYR A 317 16.90 4.23 -9.53
C TYR A 317 17.99 4.73 -10.49
N SER A 318 19.25 4.76 -10.02
CA SER A 318 20.42 5.15 -10.81
C SER A 318 21.68 4.43 -10.33
N ALA A 319 22.57 4.20 -11.28
CA ALA A 319 23.87 3.57 -11.04
C ALA A 319 24.77 4.36 -10.08
N PRO A 320 25.75 3.70 -9.45
CA PRO A 320 26.00 2.26 -9.49
C PRO A 320 24.98 1.47 -8.67
N ALA A 321 24.74 0.21 -9.06
CA ALA A 321 23.97 -0.72 -8.25
C ALA A 321 24.66 -0.94 -6.90
N THR A 322 23.84 -1.05 -5.83
CA THR A 322 24.33 -1.28 -4.46
C THR A 322 23.92 -2.68 -3.98
N ASP A 323 24.61 -3.21 -2.98
CA ASP A 323 24.34 -4.52 -2.37
C ASP A 323 23.14 -4.50 -1.40
N THR A 324 22.49 -3.35 -1.29
CA THR A 324 21.29 -3.12 -0.47
C THR A 324 20.00 -3.01 -1.29
N SER A 325 20.09 -2.96 -2.63
CA SER A 325 18.93 -3.02 -3.50
C SER A 325 18.41 -4.45 -3.64
N ASP A 326 17.12 -4.61 -3.81
CA ASP A 326 16.43 -5.90 -3.98
C ASP A 326 16.88 -6.93 -2.94
N ALA A 327 16.90 -6.48 -1.71
CA ALA A 327 17.48 -7.17 -0.58
C ALA A 327 16.49 -7.28 0.59
N VAL A 328 16.74 -8.29 1.42
CA VAL A 328 16.22 -8.32 2.78
C VAL A 328 17.33 -7.86 3.71
N ILE A 329 17.05 -6.83 4.51
CA ILE A 329 18.03 -6.18 5.38
C ILE A 329 17.61 -6.31 6.83
N ALA A 330 18.57 -6.66 7.70
CA ALA A 330 18.41 -6.63 9.14
C ALA A 330 19.08 -5.40 9.75
N LEU A 331 18.30 -4.63 10.52
CA LEU A 331 18.75 -3.45 11.26
C LEU A 331 18.70 -3.72 12.76
N ASP A 332 19.68 -3.23 13.50
CA ASP A 332 19.65 -3.20 14.96
C ASP A 332 18.59 -2.21 15.45
N LEU A 333 17.67 -2.63 16.31
CA LEU A 333 16.55 -1.80 16.79
C LEU A 333 16.99 -0.53 17.53
N ALA A 334 18.07 -0.60 18.28
CA ALA A 334 18.49 0.52 19.12
C ALA A 334 19.26 1.58 18.34
N THR A 335 20.07 1.16 17.37
CA THR A 335 21.04 2.01 16.68
C THR A 335 20.73 2.28 15.19
N GLY A 336 19.88 1.46 14.59
CA GLY A 336 19.61 1.47 13.16
C GLY A 336 20.74 0.90 12.30
N ARG A 337 21.85 0.42 12.89
CA ARG A 337 22.98 -0.13 12.14
C ARG A 337 22.54 -1.36 11.34
N ILE A 338 22.91 -1.42 10.05
CA ILE A 338 22.73 -2.61 9.22
C ILE A 338 23.60 -3.73 9.81
N VAL A 339 22.94 -4.82 10.24
CA VAL A 339 23.62 -6.00 10.79
C VAL A 339 24.00 -6.96 9.67
N TRP A 340 23.11 -7.12 8.70
CA TRP A 340 23.37 -7.85 7.45
C TRP A 340 22.39 -7.38 6.35
N SER A 341 22.82 -7.58 5.12
CA SER A 341 22.02 -7.44 3.89
C SER A 341 22.11 -8.73 3.10
N ARG A 342 20.97 -9.23 2.63
CA ARG A 342 20.88 -10.37 1.73
C ARG A 342 20.24 -9.90 0.43
N GLN A 343 21.08 -9.51 -0.52
CA GLN A 343 20.65 -9.18 -1.87
C GLN A 343 20.27 -10.46 -2.63
N LEU A 344 19.12 -10.47 -3.30
CA LEU A 344 18.61 -11.65 -4.01
C LEU A 344 18.42 -11.38 -5.52
N THR A 345 18.52 -10.10 -5.93
CA THR A 345 18.70 -9.69 -7.32
C THR A 345 19.81 -8.65 -7.38
N ALA A 346 20.94 -9.03 -7.97
CA ALA A 346 22.09 -8.12 -8.10
C ALA A 346 21.97 -7.28 -9.38
N GLN A 347 22.63 -6.10 -9.37
CA GLN A 347 22.74 -5.20 -10.54
C GLN A 347 21.39 -4.69 -11.05
N ASP A 348 20.36 -4.64 -10.21
CA ASP A 348 19.08 -4.07 -10.57
C ASP A 348 19.15 -2.53 -10.47
N VAL A 349 19.15 -1.89 -11.62
CA VAL A 349 19.02 -0.44 -11.77
C VAL A 349 17.88 -0.16 -12.71
N PHE A 350 16.77 0.33 -12.17
CA PHE A 350 15.56 0.57 -12.94
C PHE A 350 14.95 1.95 -12.62
N ASN A 351 14.38 2.58 -13.63
CA ASN A 351 13.59 3.80 -13.47
C ASN A 351 12.67 4.04 -14.66
N GLY A 352 11.82 5.06 -14.59
CA GLY A 352 10.80 5.37 -15.62
C GLY A 352 11.38 5.66 -17.01
N SER A 353 12.67 5.95 -17.15
CA SER A 353 13.33 6.11 -18.45
C SER A 353 13.61 4.78 -19.16
N CYS A 354 13.57 3.68 -18.44
CA CYS A 354 13.79 2.32 -18.95
C CYS A 354 12.74 1.87 -19.96
N ALA A 355 11.54 2.43 -19.90
CA ALA A 355 10.48 2.14 -20.87
C ALA A 355 10.91 2.42 -22.33
N GLY A 356 11.91 3.30 -22.54
CA GLY A 356 12.45 3.61 -23.85
C GLY A 356 13.66 2.77 -24.29
N ASN A 357 14.32 2.08 -23.35
CA ASN A 357 15.50 1.24 -23.60
C ASN A 357 15.67 0.14 -22.55
N PRO A 358 14.85 -0.90 -22.59
CA PRO A 358 14.89 -1.97 -21.57
C PRO A 358 16.19 -2.79 -21.58
N ALA A 359 16.99 -2.72 -22.63
CA ALA A 359 18.23 -3.48 -22.72
C ALA A 359 19.36 -3.01 -21.77
N THR A 360 19.22 -1.80 -21.20
CA THR A 360 20.21 -1.18 -20.30
C THR A 360 19.74 -1.11 -18.86
N CYS A 361 18.55 -1.63 -18.56
CA CYS A 361 17.94 -1.56 -17.24
C CYS A 361 17.82 -2.94 -16.59
N GLY A 362 17.81 -2.93 -15.26
CA GLY A 362 17.49 -4.10 -14.46
C GLY A 362 16.02 -4.51 -14.57
N PRO A 363 15.63 -5.61 -13.94
CA PRO A 363 14.29 -6.18 -14.06
C PRO A 363 13.23 -5.55 -13.16
N ASP A 364 13.59 -4.66 -12.22
CA ASP A 364 12.70 -4.06 -11.22
C ASP A 364 12.07 -5.15 -10.30
N PHE A 365 12.92 -5.89 -9.60
CA PHE A 365 12.52 -7.02 -8.76
C PHE A 365 12.48 -6.70 -7.26
N ASP A 366 11.82 -5.62 -6.89
CA ASP A 366 11.65 -5.18 -5.50
C ASP A 366 11.11 -6.25 -4.57
N PHE A 367 11.48 -6.13 -3.29
CA PHE A 367 10.77 -6.72 -2.16
C PHE A 367 9.68 -5.78 -1.64
N GLY A 368 8.52 -5.76 -2.32
CA GLY A 368 7.36 -4.98 -1.89
C GLY A 368 6.51 -5.65 -0.83
N SER A 369 6.59 -6.97 -0.73
CA SER A 369 5.99 -7.75 0.34
C SER A 369 6.80 -7.61 1.63
N SER A 370 6.12 -7.36 2.75
CA SER A 370 6.76 -7.36 4.06
C SER A 370 7.39 -8.72 4.35
N PRO A 371 8.65 -8.80 4.79
CA PRO A 371 9.20 -10.06 5.28
C PRO A 371 8.36 -10.62 6.42
N ILE A 372 8.21 -11.94 6.50
CA ILE A 372 7.44 -12.62 7.57
C ILE A 372 8.38 -13.45 8.41
N LEU A 373 8.46 -13.18 9.71
CA LEU A 373 9.17 -14.04 10.65
C LEU A 373 8.23 -15.12 11.18
N THR A 374 8.56 -16.38 10.94
CA THR A 374 7.72 -17.52 11.32
C THR A 374 8.55 -18.72 11.79
N HIS A 375 7.88 -19.76 12.28
CA HIS A 375 8.49 -21.03 12.61
C HIS A 375 7.92 -22.12 11.70
N ALA A 376 8.80 -22.91 11.11
CA ALA A 376 8.40 -24.14 10.43
C ALA A 376 7.98 -25.20 11.43
N PRO A 377 7.24 -26.25 11.02
CA PRO A 377 6.77 -27.33 11.90
C PRO A 377 7.90 -28.08 12.61
N ASP A 378 9.09 -28.10 12.04
CA ASP A 378 10.30 -28.70 12.64
C ASP A 378 11.02 -27.80 13.66
N GLY A 379 10.45 -26.62 13.97
CA GLY A 379 10.96 -25.66 14.92
C GLY A 379 12.00 -24.67 14.36
N ARG A 380 12.40 -24.78 13.07
CA ARG A 380 13.29 -23.79 12.45
C ARG A 380 12.59 -22.43 12.34
N GLU A 381 13.29 -21.38 12.75
CA GLU A 381 12.83 -20.01 12.46
C GLU A 381 13.20 -19.64 11.03
N LEU A 382 12.25 -19.12 10.28
CA LEU A 382 12.40 -18.70 8.89
C LEU A 382 11.92 -17.26 8.71
N LEU A 383 12.60 -16.54 7.81
CA LEU A 383 12.17 -15.24 7.33
C LEU A 383 11.71 -15.41 5.88
N LEU A 384 10.39 -15.37 5.65
CA LEU A 384 9.79 -15.53 4.33
C LEU A 384 9.72 -14.17 3.63
N ALA A 385 10.12 -14.09 2.37
CA ALA A 385 10.11 -12.86 1.59
C ALA A 385 9.58 -13.10 0.17
N GLY A 386 8.49 -12.42 -0.19
CA GLY A 386 7.93 -12.42 -1.55
C GLY A 386 8.53 -11.29 -2.38
N GLN A 387 8.84 -11.57 -3.65
CA GLN A 387 9.53 -10.65 -4.54
C GLN A 387 8.76 -10.46 -5.87
N LYS A 388 8.89 -9.30 -6.50
CA LYS A 388 8.37 -9.01 -7.85
C LYS A 388 8.88 -9.98 -8.92
N SER A 389 9.99 -10.69 -8.68
CA SER A 389 10.48 -11.76 -9.55
C SER A 389 9.54 -12.96 -9.68
N GLY A 390 8.49 -13.01 -8.85
CA GLY A 390 7.60 -14.17 -8.75
C GLY A 390 8.18 -15.33 -7.93
N ILE A 391 9.19 -15.04 -7.11
CA ILE A 391 9.81 -16.00 -6.20
C ILE A 391 9.44 -15.68 -4.76
N VAL A 392 9.12 -16.70 -4.00
CA VAL A 392 9.05 -16.68 -2.55
C VAL A 392 10.35 -17.29 -2.02
N TRP A 393 11.01 -16.57 -1.14
CA TRP A 393 12.27 -16.94 -0.52
C TRP A 393 12.06 -17.28 0.95
N ALA A 394 12.70 -18.33 1.44
CA ALA A 394 12.84 -18.58 2.88
C ALA A 394 14.32 -18.41 3.25
N LEU A 395 14.56 -17.55 4.22
CA LEU A 395 15.88 -17.17 4.68
C LEU A 395 16.07 -17.60 6.14
N ASP A 396 17.30 -17.97 6.50
CA ASP A 396 17.68 -18.26 7.88
C ASP A 396 18.07 -16.94 8.60
N PRO A 397 17.26 -16.43 9.55
CA PRO A 397 17.56 -15.17 10.23
C PRO A 397 18.81 -15.25 11.13
N VAL A 398 19.20 -16.46 11.57
CA VAL A 398 20.39 -16.70 12.40
C VAL A 398 21.66 -16.69 11.57
N LYS A 399 21.57 -17.17 10.33
CA LYS A 399 22.69 -17.25 9.39
C LYS A 399 22.73 -16.06 8.41
N LYS A 400 22.38 -14.86 8.89
CA LYS A 400 22.44 -13.61 8.10
C LYS A 400 21.68 -13.69 6.79
N GLY A 401 20.48 -14.28 6.81
CA GLY A 401 19.61 -14.38 5.65
C GLY A 401 20.10 -15.40 4.61
N GLU A 402 20.87 -16.44 4.98
CA GLU A 402 21.18 -17.55 4.09
C GLU A 402 19.90 -18.16 3.53
N VAL A 403 19.88 -18.43 2.21
CA VAL A 403 18.69 -19.01 1.56
C VAL A 403 18.54 -20.46 1.99
N VAL A 404 17.40 -20.80 2.58
CA VAL A 404 17.03 -22.17 2.96
C VAL A 404 16.33 -22.85 1.80
N TRP A 405 15.33 -22.17 1.22
CA TRP A 405 14.66 -22.61 0.00
C TRP A 405 14.11 -21.41 -0.78
N GLN A 406 13.77 -21.66 -2.04
CA GLN A 406 13.07 -20.71 -2.90
C GLN A 406 12.03 -21.44 -3.74
N ALA A 407 10.89 -20.81 -3.99
CA ALA A 407 9.82 -21.36 -4.82
C ALA A 407 9.29 -20.29 -5.79
N ARG A 408 9.15 -20.67 -7.06
CA ARG A 408 8.56 -19.79 -8.07
C ARG A 408 7.04 -19.95 -8.06
N VAL A 409 6.32 -18.86 -7.82
CA VAL A 409 4.85 -18.80 -7.80
C VAL A 409 4.28 -17.97 -8.95
N GLY A 410 5.11 -17.22 -9.67
CA GLY A 410 4.70 -16.36 -10.79
C GLY A 410 5.79 -16.13 -11.81
N LYS A 411 5.44 -15.44 -12.90
CA LYS A 411 6.38 -15.06 -13.98
C LYS A 411 7.31 -13.93 -13.55
N GLY A 412 6.78 -13.00 -12.74
CA GLY A 412 7.48 -11.80 -12.34
C GLY A 412 7.47 -10.68 -13.39
N GLY A 413 8.08 -9.57 -13.03
CA GLY A 413 8.22 -8.36 -13.83
C GLY A 413 8.00 -7.10 -12.99
N THR A 414 8.19 -5.92 -13.59
CA THR A 414 8.03 -4.59 -12.95
C THR A 414 6.73 -4.44 -12.14
N ASN A 415 5.64 -5.01 -12.63
CA ASN A 415 4.35 -5.07 -11.92
C ASN A 415 3.89 -6.52 -11.72
N GLY A 416 4.81 -7.46 -11.78
CA GLY A 416 4.57 -8.89 -11.63
C GLY A 416 4.87 -9.42 -10.23
N GLY A 417 4.84 -10.73 -10.08
CA GLY A 417 5.22 -11.43 -8.86
C GLY A 417 4.42 -11.07 -7.62
N VAL A 418 5.05 -11.23 -6.45
CA VAL A 418 4.44 -10.96 -5.14
C VAL A 418 4.64 -9.49 -4.79
N GLN A 419 3.55 -8.72 -4.67
CA GLN A 419 3.59 -7.26 -4.55
C GLN A 419 3.47 -6.75 -3.11
N TRP A 420 2.36 -7.06 -2.41
CA TRP A 420 2.04 -6.37 -1.15
C TRP A 420 2.25 -7.19 0.10
N GLY A 421 1.88 -8.45 0.10
CA GLY A 421 2.03 -9.25 1.29
C GLY A 421 1.49 -10.66 1.16
N MET A 422 2.19 -11.57 1.79
CA MET A 422 1.80 -12.96 1.98
C MET A 422 1.14 -13.14 3.35
N ALA A 423 0.54 -14.31 3.59
CA ALA A 423 0.07 -14.73 4.92
C ALA A 423 0.61 -16.11 5.27
N THR A 424 0.70 -16.44 6.59
CA THR A 424 1.15 -17.77 7.03
C THR A 424 0.61 -18.12 8.41
N ASP A 425 0.18 -19.39 8.54
CA ASP A 425 -0.15 -20.07 9.81
C ASP A 425 1.05 -20.79 10.44
N GLY A 426 2.21 -20.76 9.78
CA GLY A 426 3.42 -21.49 10.15
C GLY A 426 3.53 -22.87 9.50
N LEU A 427 2.45 -23.41 8.92
CA LEU A 427 2.44 -24.63 8.12
C LEU A 427 2.57 -24.30 6.64
N HIS A 428 1.76 -23.34 6.19
CA HIS A 428 1.69 -22.87 4.81
C HIS A 428 2.09 -21.40 4.72
N VAL A 429 2.57 -20.99 3.56
CA VAL A 429 2.62 -19.59 3.15
C VAL A 429 1.78 -19.39 1.91
N PHE A 430 0.85 -18.45 1.99
CA PHE A 430 -0.08 -18.13 0.90
C PHE A 430 0.39 -16.87 0.20
N ALA A 431 0.63 -16.98 -1.11
CA ALA A 431 1.11 -15.90 -1.95
C ALA A 431 0.17 -15.65 -3.12
N THR A 432 -0.29 -14.41 -3.27
CA THR A 432 -0.94 -13.92 -4.48
C THR A 432 0.07 -13.33 -5.44
N VAL A 433 -0.19 -13.45 -6.73
CA VAL A 433 0.70 -13.01 -7.80
C VAL A 433 0.01 -12.00 -8.70
N SER A 434 0.69 -10.89 -8.93
CA SER A 434 0.21 -9.84 -9.83
C SER A 434 0.27 -10.30 -11.29
N ASP A 435 1.45 -10.50 -11.82
CA ASP A 435 1.74 -10.88 -13.23
C ASP A 435 0.87 -10.12 -14.25
N VAL A 436 0.58 -8.84 -13.94
CA VAL A 436 -0.22 -7.99 -14.80
C VAL A 436 0.48 -7.79 -16.12
N LYS A 437 -0.24 -8.02 -17.21
CA LYS A 437 0.25 -7.73 -18.56
C LYS A 437 -0.41 -6.47 -19.09
N ARG A 438 0.39 -5.59 -19.70
CA ARG A 438 -0.10 -4.42 -20.39
C ARG A 438 -0.18 -4.72 -21.89
N SER A 439 -1.32 -4.41 -22.49
CA SER A 439 -1.49 -4.52 -23.94
C SER A 439 -0.97 -3.27 -24.62
N PRO A 440 -0.32 -3.38 -25.79
CA PRO A 440 0.02 -2.23 -26.60
C PRO A 440 -1.24 -1.40 -26.94
N GLN A 441 -1.08 -0.09 -27.00
CA GLN A 441 -2.16 0.82 -27.37
C GLN A 441 -2.53 0.57 -28.84
N THR A 442 -3.77 0.15 -29.11
CA THR A 442 -4.23 -0.22 -30.46
C THR A 442 -4.89 0.92 -31.24
N SER A 443 -5.11 2.09 -30.61
CA SER A 443 -5.81 3.22 -31.23
C SER A 443 -5.23 4.57 -30.79
N GLN A 444 -5.05 5.50 -31.73
CA GLN A 444 -4.63 6.89 -31.45
C GLN A 444 -5.68 7.70 -30.69
N THR A 445 -6.94 7.25 -30.68
CA THR A 445 -8.04 7.91 -29.97
C THR A 445 -8.17 7.46 -28.51
N ASP A 446 -7.49 6.38 -28.10
CA ASP A 446 -7.47 5.95 -26.72
C ASP A 446 -6.32 6.64 -25.95
N THR A 447 -6.65 7.72 -25.25
CA THR A 447 -5.71 8.51 -24.46
C THR A 447 -5.17 7.76 -23.24
N ARG A 448 -5.66 6.56 -22.93
CA ARG A 448 -5.18 5.71 -21.84
C ARG A 448 -3.96 4.92 -22.29
N ARG A 449 -2.79 5.40 -21.91
CA ARG A 449 -1.47 4.88 -22.34
C ARG A 449 -1.17 3.43 -21.96
N ASN A 450 -1.93 2.79 -21.07
CA ASN A 450 -1.68 1.42 -20.63
C ASN A 450 -3.01 0.70 -20.37
N ARG A 451 -3.46 -0.11 -21.29
CA ARG A 451 -4.54 -1.07 -21.03
C ARG A 451 -3.94 -2.32 -20.40
N VAL A 452 -4.56 -2.79 -19.34
CA VAL A 452 -4.27 -4.12 -18.80
C VAL A 452 -4.96 -5.20 -19.66
N ASP A 453 -4.31 -6.33 -19.79
CA ASP A 453 -4.87 -7.50 -20.51
C ASP A 453 -5.90 -8.18 -19.58
N PRO A 454 -7.18 -8.26 -19.97
CA PRO A 454 -8.22 -8.85 -19.14
C PRO A 454 -8.13 -10.38 -19.02
N ASN A 455 -7.22 -11.01 -19.76
CA ASN A 455 -7.05 -12.46 -19.79
C ASN A 455 -5.80 -12.94 -19.06
N VAL A 456 -4.94 -12.01 -18.60
CA VAL A 456 -3.63 -12.37 -18.02
C VAL A 456 -3.51 -11.84 -16.59
N GLY A 457 -3.21 -12.73 -15.69
CA GLY A 457 -2.94 -12.46 -14.27
C GLY A 457 -2.22 -13.64 -13.64
N GLY A 458 -1.93 -13.51 -12.37
CA GLY A 458 -1.31 -14.57 -11.59
C GLY A 458 -2.32 -15.54 -11.01
N GLY A 459 -2.32 -15.68 -9.70
CA GLY A 459 -3.18 -16.59 -8.95
C GLY A 459 -2.81 -16.58 -7.48
N LEU A 460 -3.42 -17.49 -6.73
CA LEU A 460 -3.12 -17.74 -5.34
C LEU A 460 -2.44 -19.11 -5.21
N THR A 461 -1.31 -19.15 -4.52
CA THR A 461 -0.51 -20.38 -4.32
C THR A 461 -0.30 -20.61 -2.83
N ALA A 462 -0.49 -21.84 -2.38
CA ALA A 462 -0.05 -22.34 -1.07
C ALA A 462 1.26 -23.11 -1.22
N LEU A 463 2.26 -22.71 -0.44
CA LEU A 463 3.54 -23.40 -0.33
C LEU A 463 3.71 -23.91 1.10
N ARG A 464 4.36 -25.03 1.26
CA ARG A 464 4.75 -25.55 2.57
C ARG A 464 5.89 -24.72 3.16
N VAL A 465 5.74 -24.25 4.38
CA VAL A 465 6.78 -23.42 5.04
C VAL A 465 8.07 -24.21 5.24
N ALA A 466 7.98 -25.51 5.46
CA ALA A 466 9.14 -26.36 5.74
C ALA A 466 10.16 -26.43 4.59
N ASP A 467 9.71 -26.47 3.34
CA ASP A 467 10.57 -26.78 2.18
C ASP A 467 10.24 -25.99 0.90
N GLY A 468 9.18 -25.16 0.92
CA GLY A 468 8.74 -24.39 -0.24
C GLY A 468 8.01 -25.20 -1.32
N SER A 469 7.67 -26.47 -1.07
CA SER A 469 6.91 -27.26 -2.03
C SER A 469 5.48 -26.72 -2.16
N GLN A 470 5.00 -26.65 -3.40
CA GLN A 470 3.63 -26.23 -3.70
C GLN A 470 2.64 -27.30 -3.30
N GLU A 471 1.63 -26.96 -2.51
CA GLU A 471 0.54 -27.84 -2.16
C GLU A 471 -0.64 -27.70 -3.12
N TRP A 472 -1.04 -26.45 -3.37
CA TRP A 472 -2.09 -26.16 -4.35
C TRP A 472 -1.88 -24.80 -5.02
N HIS A 473 -2.55 -24.59 -6.14
CA HIS A 473 -2.56 -23.33 -6.87
C HIS A 473 -3.95 -23.10 -7.48
N VAL A 474 -4.50 -21.90 -7.24
CA VAL A 474 -5.74 -21.43 -7.86
C VAL A 474 -5.38 -20.38 -8.89
N ALA A 475 -5.57 -20.71 -10.16
CA ALA A 475 -5.33 -19.76 -11.25
C ALA A 475 -6.36 -18.62 -11.24
N ALA A 476 -5.93 -17.42 -11.59
CA ALA A 476 -6.82 -16.27 -11.74
C ALA A 476 -7.73 -16.46 -12.97
N ALA A 477 -9.03 -16.34 -12.79
CA ALA A 477 -10.00 -16.40 -13.89
C ALA A 477 -9.95 -15.12 -14.73
N PRO A 478 -10.03 -15.19 -16.07
CA PRO A 478 -10.12 -14.00 -16.93
C PRO A 478 -11.32 -13.11 -16.57
N CYS A 479 -11.19 -11.81 -16.85
CA CYS A 479 -12.32 -10.90 -16.72
C CYS A 479 -13.47 -11.34 -17.66
N PRO A 480 -14.74 -11.27 -17.22
CA PRO A 480 -15.87 -11.64 -18.05
C PRO A 480 -16.03 -10.69 -19.26
N GLU A 481 -16.70 -11.17 -20.29
CA GLU A 481 -17.07 -10.34 -21.43
C GLU A 481 -17.90 -9.14 -20.97
N GLY A 482 -17.60 -7.95 -21.52
CA GLY A 482 -18.26 -6.69 -21.10
C GLY A 482 -17.75 -6.09 -19.78
N ALA A 483 -16.73 -6.67 -19.15
CA ALA A 483 -16.10 -6.07 -17.96
C ALA A 483 -15.60 -4.65 -18.23
N PRO A 484 -15.58 -3.78 -17.20
CA PRO A 484 -15.07 -2.41 -17.32
C PRO A 484 -13.63 -2.40 -17.83
N VAL A 485 -13.30 -1.40 -18.65
CA VAL A 485 -11.92 -1.17 -19.07
C VAL A 485 -11.04 -0.91 -17.85
N GLY A 486 -9.97 -1.67 -17.71
CA GLY A 486 -9.11 -1.68 -16.52
C GLY A 486 -9.33 -2.91 -15.63
N CYS A 487 -10.31 -3.76 -15.94
CA CYS A 487 -10.42 -5.08 -15.34
C CYS A 487 -9.19 -5.92 -15.72
N SER A 488 -8.61 -6.59 -14.75
CA SER A 488 -7.53 -7.56 -14.93
C SER A 488 -7.62 -8.62 -13.84
N PRO A 489 -7.37 -9.89 -14.15
CA PRO A 489 -7.35 -10.98 -13.16
C PRO A 489 -6.10 -10.96 -12.27
N SER A 490 -5.24 -9.98 -12.41
CA SER A 490 -4.05 -9.78 -11.59
C SER A 490 -4.39 -9.74 -10.09
N GLN A 491 -3.61 -10.43 -9.27
CA GLN A 491 -3.81 -10.51 -7.82
C GLN A 491 -2.60 -9.92 -7.05
N PRO A 492 -2.39 -8.59 -7.12
CA PRO A 492 -1.30 -7.95 -6.37
C PRO A 492 -1.60 -7.83 -4.88
N GLY A 493 -2.87 -7.82 -4.49
CA GLY A 493 -3.32 -7.52 -3.13
C GLY A 493 -2.73 -8.44 -2.06
N ALA A 494 -2.53 -7.89 -0.86
CA ALA A 494 -2.02 -8.67 0.25
C ALA A 494 -3.00 -9.76 0.69
N VAL A 495 -2.47 -10.93 0.99
CA VAL A 495 -3.24 -12.06 1.52
C VAL A 495 -3.56 -11.83 2.99
N THR A 496 -4.70 -12.32 3.44
CA THR A 496 -5.08 -12.38 4.85
C THR A 496 -5.59 -13.78 5.16
N GLU A 497 -5.16 -14.33 6.28
CA GLU A 497 -5.53 -15.65 6.72
C GLU A 497 -6.23 -15.63 8.08
N ILE A 498 -7.23 -16.48 8.23
CA ILE A 498 -7.83 -16.90 9.51
C ILE A 498 -7.82 -18.43 9.52
N PRO A 499 -8.07 -19.11 10.66
CA PRO A 499 -8.07 -20.57 10.70
C PRO A 499 -8.96 -21.19 9.61
N GLY A 500 -8.34 -21.94 8.70
CA GLY A 500 -8.99 -22.64 7.60
C GLY A 500 -9.41 -21.79 6.39
N VAL A 501 -9.18 -20.47 6.38
CA VAL A 501 -9.63 -19.58 5.30
C VAL A 501 -8.58 -18.58 4.88
N VAL A 502 -8.36 -18.41 3.59
CA VAL A 502 -7.46 -17.43 2.97
C VAL A 502 -8.26 -16.43 2.14
N PHE A 503 -8.14 -15.14 2.47
CA PHE A 503 -8.74 -14.05 1.70
C PHE A 503 -7.73 -13.50 0.70
N ALA A 504 -8.11 -13.46 -0.56
CA ALA A 504 -7.35 -12.89 -1.68
C ALA A 504 -8.16 -11.81 -2.40
N THR A 505 -7.48 -10.85 -2.98
CA THR A 505 -8.10 -9.73 -3.71
C THR A 505 -7.49 -9.57 -5.08
N SER A 506 -8.25 -9.01 -6.02
CA SER A 506 -7.86 -8.93 -7.40
C SER A 506 -8.22 -7.59 -8.04
N THR A 507 -7.51 -7.23 -9.09
CA THR A 507 -7.79 -6.01 -9.87
C THR A 507 -9.02 -6.15 -10.77
N ASP A 508 -9.65 -7.33 -10.83
CA ASP A 508 -11.01 -7.53 -11.35
C ASP A 508 -12.10 -7.05 -10.39
N GLY A 509 -11.70 -6.53 -9.22
CA GLY A 509 -12.60 -6.01 -8.19
C GLY A 509 -13.21 -7.05 -7.27
N HIS A 510 -12.78 -8.29 -7.37
CA HIS A 510 -13.26 -9.36 -6.50
C HIS A 510 -12.43 -9.46 -5.21
N ILE A 511 -13.12 -9.70 -4.11
CA ILE A 511 -12.58 -10.28 -2.89
C ILE A 511 -13.07 -11.71 -2.80
N ARG A 512 -12.15 -12.66 -2.66
CA ARG A 512 -12.43 -14.10 -2.60
C ARG A 512 -11.91 -14.69 -1.31
N ALA A 513 -12.65 -15.64 -0.75
CA ALA A 513 -12.20 -16.48 0.34
C ALA A 513 -12.04 -17.91 -0.17
N HIS A 514 -10.89 -18.50 0.11
CA HIS A 514 -10.54 -19.84 -0.27
C HIS A 514 -10.29 -20.71 0.97
N SER A 515 -10.53 -22.02 0.86
CA SER A 515 -10.07 -22.98 1.84
C SER A 515 -8.54 -22.98 1.92
N ALA A 516 -7.99 -22.89 3.12
CA ALA A 516 -6.55 -22.94 3.33
C ALA A 516 -5.96 -24.32 3.00
N GLU A 517 -6.78 -25.40 3.10
CA GLU A 517 -6.37 -26.78 2.91
C GLU A 517 -6.14 -27.13 1.43
N ASP A 518 -7.07 -26.74 0.55
CA ASP A 518 -7.09 -27.19 -0.85
C ASP A 518 -7.35 -26.09 -1.89
N GLY A 519 -7.57 -24.83 -1.45
CA GLY A 519 -7.85 -23.71 -2.33
C GLY A 519 -9.29 -23.65 -2.85
N GLU A 520 -10.23 -24.50 -2.38
CA GLU A 520 -11.65 -24.42 -2.75
C GLU A 520 -12.19 -23.01 -2.55
N LEU A 521 -12.95 -22.49 -3.52
CA LEU A 521 -13.62 -21.18 -3.39
C LEU A 521 -14.80 -21.29 -2.42
N LEU A 522 -14.69 -20.62 -1.27
CA LEU A 522 -15.72 -20.61 -0.22
C LEU A 522 -16.70 -19.45 -0.39
N TRP A 523 -16.20 -18.28 -0.81
CA TRP A 523 -16.99 -17.08 -0.96
C TRP A 523 -16.34 -16.15 -1.99
N ASP A 524 -17.18 -15.45 -2.77
CA ASP A 524 -16.75 -14.48 -3.79
C ASP A 524 -17.70 -13.29 -3.83
N PHE A 525 -17.13 -12.07 -3.84
CA PHE A 525 -17.92 -10.85 -3.93
C PHE A 525 -17.29 -9.86 -4.90
N ASN A 526 -18.07 -9.48 -5.92
CA ASN A 526 -17.66 -8.45 -6.88
C ASN A 526 -17.97 -7.05 -6.33
N THR A 527 -16.93 -6.24 -6.14
CA THR A 527 -17.05 -4.88 -5.64
C THR A 527 -17.17 -3.84 -6.76
N MET A 528 -16.97 -4.18 -8.04
CA MET A 528 -17.06 -3.23 -9.18
C MET A 528 -18.49 -2.82 -9.49
N ARG A 529 -19.15 -2.19 -8.52
CA ARG A 529 -20.52 -1.68 -8.64
C ARG A 529 -20.73 -0.43 -7.81
N ASP A 530 -21.85 0.24 -8.00
CA ASP A 530 -22.29 1.34 -7.15
C ASP A 530 -22.86 0.80 -5.83
N PHE A 531 -22.69 1.59 -4.77
CA PHE A 531 -23.14 1.26 -3.41
C PHE A 531 -23.91 2.41 -2.80
N GLU A 532 -25.02 2.09 -2.15
CA GLU A 532 -25.64 2.95 -1.16
C GLU A 532 -24.73 2.99 0.08
N THR A 533 -24.35 4.19 0.50
CA THR A 533 -23.38 4.37 1.57
C THR A 533 -24.00 4.92 2.83
N VAL A 534 -23.48 4.51 3.99
CA VAL A 534 -23.99 4.96 5.30
C VAL A 534 -23.75 6.46 5.58
N ASN A 535 -22.88 7.10 4.81
CA ASN A 535 -22.59 8.53 4.92
C ASN A 535 -23.18 9.39 3.80
N GLY A 536 -24.03 8.82 2.94
CA GLY A 536 -24.73 9.53 1.85
C GLY A 536 -23.83 9.98 0.70
N VAL A 537 -22.55 9.61 0.70
CA VAL A 537 -21.61 9.88 -0.40
C VAL A 537 -21.82 8.84 -1.50
N LYS A 538 -21.91 9.27 -2.76
CA LYS A 538 -22.00 8.32 -3.88
C LYS A 538 -20.78 7.39 -3.88
N GLY A 539 -21.02 6.12 -3.59
CA GLY A 539 -20.00 5.09 -3.49
C GLY A 539 -19.89 4.26 -4.75
N ARG A 540 -18.66 3.96 -5.18
CA ARG A 540 -18.37 3.02 -6.24
C ARG A 540 -17.14 2.20 -5.90
N GLY A 541 -17.24 0.89 -6.05
CA GLY A 541 -16.09 0.00 -5.95
C GLY A 541 -15.34 -0.12 -7.27
N GLY A 542 -14.13 -0.62 -7.22
CA GLY A 542 -13.22 -0.76 -8.36
C GLY A 542 -12.18 -1.85 -8.14
N SER A 543 -11.03 -1.72 -8.78
CA SER A 543 -9.91 -2.65 -8.60
C SER A 543 -9.42 -2.67 -7.15
N ILE A 544 -9.00 -3.85 -6.68
CA ILE A 544 -8.43 -4.02 -5.35
C ILE A 544 -6.95 -4.39 -5.51
N ASP A 545 -6.10 -3.35 -5.48
CA ASP A 545 -4.64 -3.47 -5.60
C ASP A 545 -4.02 -2.85 -4.35
N GLY A 546 -3.72 -3.64 -3.34
CA GLY A 546 -3.10 -3.09 -2.13
C GLY A 546 -3.30 -3.92 -0.87
N PRO A 547 -3.88 -3.35 0.19
CA PRO A 547 -3.69 -3.84 1.56
C PRO A 547 -4.36 -5.19 1.90
N GLY A 548 -5.26 -5.69 1.04
CA GLY A 548 -6.01 -6.92 1.34
C GLY A 548 -7.10 -6.73 2.41
N ALA A 549 -7.76 -7.82 2.75
CA ALA A 549 -8.82 -7.84 3.75
C ALA A 549 -8.29 -7.68 5.18
N VAL A 550 -9.13 -7.13 6.06
CA VAL A 550 -8.93 -7.10 7.51
C VAL A 550 -10.08 -7.84 8.16
N VAL A 551 -9.78 -8.86 8.98
CA VAL A 551 -10.79 -9.71 9.62
C VAL A 551 -10.70 -9.54 11.14
N VAL A 552 -11.77 -9.06 11.77
CA VAL A 552 -11.83 -8.82 13.22
C VAL A 552 -13.25 -9.00 13.72
N ASN A 553 -13.42 -9.78 14.78
CA ASN A 553 -14.67 -9.90 15.54
C ASN A 553 -15.89 -10.23 14.65
N GLY A 554 -15.74 -11.22 13.77
CA GLY A 554 -16.80 -11.68 12.87
C GLY A 554 -17.06 -10.77 11.67
N MET A 555 -16.24 -9.74 11.45
CA MET A 555 -16.38 -8.80 10.35
C MET A 555 -15.16 -8.83 9.42
N VAL A 556 -15.43 -8.63 8.12
CA VAL A 556 -14.41 -8.48 7.08
C VAL A 556 -14.49 -7.08 6.49
N PHE A 557 -13.37 -6.37 6.43
CA PHE A 557 -13.28 -5.00 5.91
C PHE A 557 -12.35 -4.98 4.69
N ILE A 558 -12.74 -4.25 3.64
CA ILE A 558 -11.92 -4.06 2.44
C ILE A 558 -12.12 -2.69 1.81
N SER A 559 -11.04 -2.02 1.47
CA SER A 559 -11.03 -0.84 0.59
C SER A 559 -11.10 -1.27 -0.87
N SER A 560 -12.03 -0.72 -1.64
CA SER A 560 -12.18 -1.04 -3.06
C SER A 560 -12.15 0.22 -3.92
N GLY A 561 -11.28 0.21 -4.93
CA GLY A 561 -11.10 1.31 -5.86
C GLY A 561 -9.67 1.83 -5.97
N TYR A 562 -8.65 1.01 -5.82
CA TYR A 562 -7.26 1.40 -6.03
C TYR A 562 -6.83 1.08 -7.47
N PRO A 563 -6.88 2.07 -8.40
CA PRO A 563 -6.70 1.85 -9.83
C PRO A 563 -5.23 1.85 -10.26
N ARG A 564 -4.32 1.32 -9.44
CA ARG A 564 -2.91 1.19 -9.80
C ARG A 564 -2.79 0.42 -11.13
N ASN A 565 -1.78 0.69 -11.92
CA ASN A 565 -1.52 0.02 -13.20
C ASN A 565 -2.64 0.13 -14.26
N GLY A 566 -3.55 1.11 -14.12
CA GLY A 566 -4.65 1.30 -15.07
C GLY A 566 -5.93 0.54 -14.72
N GLY A 567 -6.05 0.06 -13.50
CA GLY A 567 -7.25 -0.56 -12.95
C GLY A 567 -8.47 0.38 -12.89
N VAL A 568 -9.59 -0.15 -12.43
CA VAL A 568 -10.86 0.57 -12.28
C VAL A 568 -10.84 1.40 -11.00
N PRO A 569 -11.11 2.72 -11.06
CA PRO A 569 -11.17 3.57 -9.88
C PRO A 569 -12.42 3.31 -9.03
N GLY A 570 -12.33 3.65 -7.73
CA GLY A 570 -13.44 3.59 -6.79
C GLY A 570 -13.10 4.30 -5.49
N ASN A 571 -14.09 4.43 -4.59
CA ASN A 571 -13.95 5.26 -3.39
C ASN A 571 -14.65 4.67 -2.16
N VAL A 572 -14.68 3.35 -2.01
CA VAL A 572 -15.45 2.75 -0.91
C VAL A 572 -14.60 1.93 0.06
N LEU A 573 -14.99 1.98 1.32
CA LEU A 573 -14.71 0.98 2.34
C LEU A 573 -15.96 0.13 2.52
N LEU A 574 -15.82 -1.19 2.43
CA LEU A 574 -16.88 -2.17 2.58
C LEU A 574 -16.67 -2.98 3.84
N ALA A 575 -17.75 -3.28 4.56
CA ALA A 575 -17.75 -4.18 5.69
C ALA A 575 -18.75 -5.31 5.48
N PHE A 576 -18.34 -6.52 5.76
CA PHE A 576 -19.14 -7.72 5.64
C PHE A 576 -19.26 -8.41 7.00
N SER A 577 -20.36 -9.11 7.22
CA SER A 577 -20.56 -10.01 8.36
C SER A 577 -21.43 -11.18 7.95
N PRO A 578 -21.40 -12.32 8.68
CA PRO A 578 -22.46 -13.32 8.58
C PRO A 578 -23.79 -12.69 8.98
N GLU A 579 -24.90 -13.30 8.55
CA GLU A 579 -26.25 -12.91 9.01
C GLU A 579 -26.43 -13.17 10.50
#